data_636aba99a726c3e9d04f6c7a3a2dbbae
#
_entry.id   636aba99a726c3e9d04f6c7a3a2dbbae
#
_cell.length_a   1.000
_cell.length_b   1.000
_cell.length_c   1.000
_cell.angle_alpha   90.00
_cell.angle_beta   90.00
_cell.angle_gamma   90.00
#
_symmetry.space_group_name_H-M   'P 1'
#
loop_
_entity.id
_entity.type
_entity.pdbx_description
1 polymer ?
#
loop_
_entity_poly.entity_id
_entity_poly.type
_entity_poly.pdbx_seq_one_letter_code
_entity_poly.pdbx_strand_id
1 'polypeptide(L)'
;MTTQRQVPPRTLDDVYTHVGLVEPGAATPKRPNRRGELTRERIVQAAIECFSEYGYTRTRVSDITHRAKTAQGNFYRHFTDLDDVFLAAMHTGLQELSEATSRKTTTSGELEALIEVNSTYLHAYSRHRHILRLLREAAAASANEGFQQLWLQLRDDFIARTRRWLEKLHDRGEIGDTNLDLLAESLGCMTEQMAYVHVGLPASTPKRERIDELGRALGEVWFRALPPVASPSEH
;
A
#
# COMPACT_ATOMS: atom_id res chain seq x y z
N MET A 1 -24.81 -24.72 -4.24
CA MET A 1 -23.54 -24.23 -4.79
C MET A 1 -22.77 -23.62 -3.63
N THR A 2 -21.74 -24.31 -3.16
CA THR A 2 -20.97 -23.91 -1.98
C THR A 2 -19.95 -22.87 -2.44
N THR A 3 -20.16 -21.61 -2.08
CA THR A 3 -19.19 -20.54 -2.33
C THR A 3 -17.96 -20.85 -1.47
N GLN A 4 -16.88 -21.33 -2.08
CA GLN A 4 -15.58 -21.42 -1.41
C GLN A 4 -15.18 -20.00 -1.00
N ARG A 5 -15.13 -19.76 0.33
CA ARG A 5 -14.48 -18.57 0.88
C ARG A 5 -13.01 -18.67 0.48
N GLN A 6 -12.59 -17.88 -0.50
CA GLN A 6 -11.17 -17.68 -0.79
C GLN A 6 -10.50 -17.08 0.45
N VAL A 7 -9.48 -17.77 0.95
CA VAL A 7 -8.64 -17.27 2.05
C VAL A 7 -7.83 -16.10 1.47
N PRO A 8 -7.86 -14.90 2.07
CA PRO A 8 -7.10 -13.78 1.55
C PRO A 8 -5.59 -14.09 1.58
N PRO A 9 -4.84 -13.61 0.58
CA PRO A 9 -3.39 -13.81 0.53
C PRO A 9 -2.70 -13.21 1.76
N ARG A 10 -1.66 -13.88 2.25
CA ARG A 10 -0.95 -13.54 3.50
C ARG A 10 0.27 -12.67 3.29
N THR A 11 0.81 -12.64 2.07
CA THR A 11 2.02 -11.89 1.69
C THR A 11 1.77 -11.16 0.37
N LEU A 12 2.65 -10.21 0.02
CA LEU A 12 2.60 -9.56 -1.29
C LEU A 12 2.84 -10.54 -2.44
N ASP A 13 3.69 -11.55 -2.25
CA ASP A 13 3.88 -12.62 -3.24
C ASP A 13 2.60 -13.44 -3.43
N ASP A 14 1.84 -13.68 -2.35
CA ASP A 14 0.50 -14.30 -2.44
C ASP A 14 -0.47 -13.41 -3.22
N VAL A 15 -0.39 -12.07 -3.06
CA VAL A 15 -1.20 -11.12 -3.83
C VAL A 15 -0.86 -11.20 -5.31
N TYR A 16 0.41 -11.18 -5.67
CA TYR A 16 0.84 -11.28 -7.08
C TYR A 16 0.43 -12.59 -7.72
N THR A 17 0.52 -13.69 -7.01
CA THR A 17 0.05 -15.01 -7.45
C THR A 17 -1.48 -15.03 -7.61
N HIS A 18 -2.19 -14.44 -6.66
CA HIS A 18 -3.67 -14.42 -6.65
C HIS A 18 -4.26 -13.61 -7.82
N VAL A 19 -3.62 -12.51 -8.20
CA VAL A 19 -4.04 -11.68 -9.34
C VAL A 19 -3.46 -12.13 -10.69
N GLY A 20 -2.81 -13.31 -10.73
CA GLY A 20 -2.29 -13.90 -11.95
C GLY A 20 -1.04 -13.21 -12.51
N LEU A 21 -0.36 -12.40 -11.70
CA LEU A 21 0.85 -11.68 -12.09
C LEU A 21 2.13 -12.49 -11.84
N VAL A 22 2.03 -13.60 -11.09
CA VAL A 22 3.12 -14.56 -10.87
C VAL A 22 2.53 -15.98 -10.95
N GLU A 23 3.11 -16.85 -11.75
CA GLU A 23 2.72 -18.27 -11.82
C GLU A 23 3.01 -18.99 -10.50
N PRO A 24 2.06 -19.77 -9.94
CA PRO A 24 2.30 -20.60 -8.76
C PRO A 24 3.34 -21.69 -9.12
N GLY A 25 4.54 -21.54 -8.60
CA GLY A 25 5.60 -22.54 -8.82
C GLY A 25 6.71 -22.13 -9.77
N ALA A 26 6.88 -20.84 -10.07
CA ALA A 26 8.10 -20.35 -10.71
C ALA A 26 9.30 -20.79 -9.89
N ALA A 27 10.13 -21.65 -10.50
CA ALA A 27 11.19 -22.42 -9.87
C ALA A 27 12.05 -21.59 -8.92
N THR A 28 12.38 -22.20 -7.77
CA THR A 28 13.42 -21.75 -6.84
C THR A 28 14.62 -21.21 -7.61
N PRO A 29 15.04 -19.96 -7.44
CA PRO A 29 16.10 -19.38 -8.23
C PRO A 29 17.40 -20.17 -8.02
N LYS A 30 17.96 -20.68 -9.13
CA LYS A 30 19.36 -21.08 -9.18
C LYS A 30 20.20 -20.00 -8.49
N ARG A 31 21.19 -20.41 -7.69
CA ARG A 31 22.16 -19.56 -6.95
C ARG A 31 22.24 -18.13 -7.49
N PRO A 32 22.02 -17.11 -6.63
CA PRO A 32 21.93 -15.73 -7.09
C PRO A 32 23.17 -15.34 -7.90
N ASN A 33 22.95 -15.00 -9.16
CA ASN A 33 24.00 -14.40 -9.97
C ASN A 33 24.06 -12.91 -9.58
N ARG A 34 24.92 -12.55 -8.64
CA ARG A 34 25.09 -11.18 -8.11
C ARG A 34 25.11 -10.11 -9.21
N ARG A 35 25.68 -10.43 -10.38
CA ARG A 35 25.70 -9.51 -11.52
C ARG A 35 24.32 -9.36 -12.17
N GLY A 36 23.54 -10.43 -12.20
CA GLY A 36 22.15 -10.40 -12.69
C GLY A 36 21.24 -9.61 -11.75
N GLU A 37 21.39 -9.80 -10.43
CA GLU A 37 20.64 -9.04 -9.40
C GLU A 37 20.91 -7.54 -9.48
N LEU A 38 22.18 -7.13 -9.54
CA LEU A 38 22.55 -5.73 -9.73
C LEU A 38 22.00 -5.12 -11.04
N THR A 39 21.85 -5.93 -12.08
CA THR A 39 21.25 -5.47 -13.34
C THR A 39 19.74 -5.30 -13.19
N ARG A 40 19.08 -6.24 -12.51
CA ARG A 40 17.64 -6.17 -12.21
C ARG A 40 17.33 -4.94 -11.36
N GLU A 41 18.08 -4.71 -10.29
CA GLU A 41 17.94 -3.53 -9.42
C GLU A 41 18.10 -2.21 -10.19
N ARG A 42 19.10 -2.11 -11.08
CA ARG A 42 19.28 -0.92 -11.93
C ARG A 42 18.12 -0.68 -12.88
N ILE A 43 17.54 -1.76 -13.45
CA ILE A 43 16.36 -1.66 -14.30
C ILE A 43 15.14 -1.19 -13.49
N VAL A 44 14.92 -1.73 -12.29
CA VAL A 44 13.84 -1.30 -11.39
C VAL A 44 14.00 0.16 -10.99
N GLN A 45 15.22 0.59 -10.61
CA GLN A 45 15.47 1.99 -10.25
C GLN A 45 15.22 2.94 -11.43
N ALA A 46 15.68 2.58 -12.64
CA ALA A 46 15.41 3.34 -13.85
C ALA A 46 13.91 3.39 -14.19
N ALA A 47 13.19 2.30 -13.95
CA ALA A 47 11.74 2.24 -14.13
C ALA A 47 11.01 3.19 -13.17
N ILE A 48 11.39 3.21 -11.89
CA ILE A 48 10.85 4.14 -10.89
C ILE A 48 11.00 5.59 -11.36
N GLU A 49 12.19 5.94 -11.86
CA GLU A 49 12.48 7.28 -12.37
C GLU A 49 11.65 7.62 -13.62
N CYS A 50 11.57 6.71 -14.60
CA CYS A 50 10.79 6.90 -15.81
C CYS A 50 9.29 7.03 -15.50
N PHE A 51 8.75 6.16 -14.66
CA PHE A 51 7.35 6.25 -14.24
C PHE A 51 7.05 7.54 -13.47
N SER A 52 7.98 8.00 -12.64
CA SER A 52 7.82 9.25 -11.89
C SER A 52 7.83 10.49 -12.79
N GLU A 53 8.62 10.46 -13.86
CA GLU A 53 8.78 11.57 -14.80
C GLU A 53 7.69 11.60 -15.87
N TYR A 54 7.39 10.44 -16.49
CA TYR A 54 6.50 10.38 -17.65
C TYR A 54 5.10 9.86 -17.33
N GLY A 55 4.92 9.24 -16.16
CA GLY A 55 3.73 8.47 -15.81
C GLY A 55 3.75 7.07 -16.44
N TYR A 56 2.86 6.18 -15.96
CA TYR A 56 2.81 4.79 -16.42
C TYR A 56 2.52 4.68 -17.94
N THR A 57 1.47 5.34 -18.42
CA THR A 57 0.97 5.21 -19.81
C THR A 57 1.92 5.72 -20.89
N ARG A 58 2.84 6.63 -20.54
CA ARG A 58 3.80 7.23 -21.48
C ARG A 58 5.18 6.61 -21.41
N THR A 59 5.47 5.83 -20.37
CA THR A 59 6.77 5.15 -20.23
C THR A 59 6.86 3.96 -21.20
N ARG A 60 8.02 3.81 -21.80
CA ARG A 60 8.33 2.68 -22.72
C ARG A 60 9.53 1.90 -22.18
N VAL A 61 9.63 0.62 -22.54
CA VAL A 61 10.80 -0.22 -22.24
C VAL A 61 12.10 0.41 -22.74
N SER A 62 12.07 1.09 -23.89
CA SER A 62 13.23 1.83 -24.44
C SER A 62 13.73 2.93 -23.50
N ASP A 63 12.82 3.65 -22.83
CA ASP A 63 13.17 4.75 -21.91
C ASP A 63 13.88 4.20 -20.68
N ILE A 64 13.32 3.09 -20.13
CA ILE A 64 13.88 2.39 -18.97
C ILE A 64 15.27 1.83 -19.31
N THR A 65 15.42 1.15 -20.45
CA THR A 65 16.71 0.54 -20.82
C THR A 65 17.78 1.57 -21.13
N HIS A 66 17.40 2.69 -21.75
CA HIS A 66 18.31 3.82 -21.98
C HIS A 66 18.78 4.40 -20.65
N ARG A 67 17.88 4.67 -19.72
CA ARG A 67 18.20 5.20 -18.37
C ARG A 67 19.02 4.22 -17.55
N ALA A 68 18.71 2.92 -17.59
CA ALA A 68 19.45 1.86 -16.93
C ALA A 68 20.82 1.57 -17.59
N LYS A 69 21.15 2.22 -18.72
CA LYS A 69 22.36 1.95 -19.51
C LYS A 69 22.52 0.48 -19.83
N THR A 70 21.46 -0.16 -20.34
CA THR A 70 21.45 -1.58 -20.67
C THR A 70 20.76 -1.82 -22.01
N ALA A 71 21.05 -2.95 -22.66
CA ALA A 71 20.37 -3.33 -23.89
C ALA A 71 18.95 -3.86 -23.60
N GLN A 72 18.01 -3.69 -24.54
CA GLN A 72 16.64 -4.22 -24.39
C GLN A 72 16.60 -5.73 -24.16
N GLY A 73 17.51 -6.50 -24.77
CA GLY A 73 17.62 -7.94 -24.51
C GLY A 73 17.92 -8.28 -23.04
N ASN A 74 18.63 -7.40 -22.31
CA ASN A 74 18.82 -7.57 -20.87
C ASN A 74 17.56 -7.27 -20.06
N PHE A 75 16.73 -6.32 -20.50
CA PHE A 75 15.43 -6.08 -19.89
C PHE A 75 14.57 -7.35 -19.93
N TYR A 76 14.38 -7.92 -21.13
CA TYR A 76 13.56 -9.13 -21.32
C TYR A 76 14.13 -10.42 -20.70
N ARG A 77 15.35 -10.38 -20.18
CA ARG A 77 15.90 -11.46 -19.32
C ARG A 77 15.43 -11.38 -17.88
N HIS A 78 14.94 -10.23 -17.44
CA HIS A 78 14.54 -9.96 -16.05
C HIS A 78 13.06 -9.67 -15.89
N PHE A 79 12.41 -9.15 -16.92
CA PHE A 79 11.01 -8.73 -16.94
C PHE A 79 10.35 -9.11 -18.26
N THR A 80 9.11 -9.58 -18.18
CA THR A 80 8.33 -9.98 -19.37
C THR A 80 7.86 -8.76 -20.16
N ASP A 81 7.47 -7.71 -19.49
CA ASP A 81 6.87 -6.50 -20.07
C ASP A 81 6.99 -5.29 -19.12
N LEU A 82 6.27 -4.23 -19.46
CA LEU A 82 6.24 -2.99 -18.67
C LEU A 82 5.49 -3.18 -17.35
N ASP A 83 4.47 -4.03 -17.34
CA ASP A 83 3.65 -4.30 -16.14
C ASP A 83 4.48 -5.02 -15.09
N ASP A 84 5.27 -6.01 -15.49
CA ASP A 84 6.14 -6.79 -14.61
C ASP A 84 7.20 -5.90 -13.92
N VAL A 85 7.87 -5.01 -14.64
CA VAL A 85 8.83 -4.08 -14.04
C VAL A 85 8.14 -3.00 -13.18
N PHE A 86 6.91 -2.60 -13.53
CA PHE A 86 6.13 -1.67 -12.71
C PHE A 86 5.76 -2.28 -11.36
N LEU A 87 5.30 -3.53 -11.34
CA LEU A 87 5.04 -4.28 -10.11
C LEU A 87 6.30 -4.43 -9.26
N ALA A 88 7.42 -4.78 -9.88
CA ALA A 88 8.69 -4.85 -9.17
C ALA A 88 9.14 -3.49 -8.61
N ALA A 89 8.85 -2.39 -9.31
CA ALA A 89 9.12 -1.03 -8.83
C ALA A 89 8.25 -0.65 -7.62
N MET A 90 7.02 -1.14 -7.57
CA MET A 90 6.10 -0.87 -6.45
C MET A 90 6.39 -1.72 -5.21
N HIS A 91 6.97 -2.91 -5.37
CA HIS A 91 7.12 -3.91 -4.30
C HIS A 91 7.67 -3.32 -2.99
N THR A 92 8.78 -2.59 -3.06
CA THR A 92 9.41 -2.00 -1.86
C THR A 92 8.48 -1.01 -1.16
N GLY A 93 7.82 -0.13 -1.93
CA GLY A 93 6.89 0.86 -1.37
C GLY A 93 5.67 0.24 -0.72
N LEU A 94 5.11 -0.79 -1.34
CA LEU A 94 3.96 -1.53 -0.82
C LEU A 94 4.34 -2.33 0.44
N GLN A 95 5.51 -2.94 0.45
CA GLN A 95 6.02 -3.66 1.62
C GLN A 95 6.21 -2.72 2.81
N GLU A 96 6.88 -1.58 2.64
CA GLU A 96 7.05 -0.60 3.71
C GLU A 96 5.71 -0.05 4.22
N LEU A 97 4.74 0.17 3.33
CA LEU A 97 3.41 0.63 3.72
C LEU A 97 2.67 -0.41 4.56
N SER A 98 2.75 -1.68 4.15
CA SER A 98 2.19 -2.80 4.90
C SER A 98 2.83 -2.96 6.28
N GLU A 99 4.15 -2.87 6.36
CA GLU A 99 4.90 -2.93 7.63
C GLU A 99 4.55 -1.75 8.55
N ALA A 100 4.44 -0.53 8.01
CA ALA A 100 4.09 0.67 8.77
C ALA A 100 2.73 0.52 9.47
N THR A 101 1.75 -0.11 8.80
CA THR A 101 0.40 -0.34 9.36
C THR A 101 0.32 -1.57 10.26
N SER A 102 1.34 -2.44 10.27
CA SER A 102 1.37 -3.67 11.07
C SER A 102 2.19 -3.54 12.36
N ARG A 103 2.93 -2.44 12.53
CA ARG A 103 3.75 -2.22 13.72
C ARG A 103 2.88 -2.05 14.97
N LYS A 104 3.33 -2.64 16.07
CA LYS A 104 2.77 -2.34 17.38
C LYS A 104 3.16 -0.90 17.74
N THR A 105 2.21 -0.15 18.26
CA THR A 105 2.44 1.19 18.79
C THR A 105 3.34 1.12 20.02
N THR A 106 4.13 2.15 20.22
CA THR A 106 5.07 2.26 21.35
C THR A 106 4.45 3.06 22.50
N THR A 107 3.36 3.75 22.26
CA THR A 107 2.65 4.62 23.20
C THR A 107 1.61 3.84 24.01
N SER A 108 1.32 4.32 25.22
CA SER A 108 0.38 3.70 26.16
C SER A 108 -1.05 4.28 26.09
N GLY A 109 -1.22 5.42 25.41
CA GLY A 109 -2.52 6.07 25.23
C GLY A 109 -3.15 5.72 23.89
N GLU A 110 -4.47 5.54 23.85
CA GLU A 110 -5.15 5.14 22.61
C GLU A 110 -5.10 6.25 21.56
N LEU A 111 -5.30 7.50 21.92
CA LEU A 111 -5.17 8.65 21.02
C LEU A 111 -3.74 8.77 20.48
N GLU A 112 -2.75 8.68 21.33
CA GLU A 112 -1.33 8.74 20.96
C GLU A 112 -0.97 7.58 20.04
N ALA A 113 -1.49 6.37 20.29
CA ALA A 113 -1.30 5.21 19.45
C ALA A 113 -1.89 5.43 18.04
N LEU A 114 -3.08 6.00 17.94
CA LEU A 114 -3.71 6.34 16.66
C LEU A 114 -2.95 7.42 15.90
N ILE A 115 -2.44 8.44 16.60
CA ILE A 115 -1.58 9.47 16.02
C ILE A 115 -0.28 8.83 15.48
N GLU A 116 0.36 7.96 16.27
CA GLU A 116 1.59 7.25 15.87
C GLU A 116 1.37 6.40 14.63
N VAL A 117 0.31 5.59 14.58
CA VAL A 117 -0.02 4.72 13.42
C VAL A 117 -0.24 5.56 12.16
N ASN A 118 -1.09 6.59 12.25
CA ASN A 118 -1.39 7.44 11.09
C ASN A 118 -0.15 8.24 10.61
N SER A 119 0.65 8.76 11.54
CA SER A 119 1.90 9.45 11.20
C SER A 119 2.90 8.50 10.53
N THR A 120 3.07 7.30 11.06
CA THR A 120 3.95 6.26 10.51
C THR A 120 3.53 5.86 9.09
N TYR A 121 2.22 5.67 8.87
CA TYR A 121 1.66 5.40 7.55
C TYR A 121 1.96 6.54 6.57
N LEU A 122 1.69 7.79 6.93
CA LEU A 122 1.93 8.94 6.06
C LEU A 122 3.41 9.15 5.75
N HIS A 123 4.32 8.89 6.71
CA HIS A 123 5.76 8.91 6.45
C HIS A 123 6.20 7.79 5.51
N ALA A 124 5.67 6.57 5.65
CA ALA A 124 5.92 5.48 4.71
C ALA A 124 5.39 5.83 3.31
N TYR A 125 4.17 6.34 3.23
CA TYR A 125 3.58 6.82 1.97
C TYR A 125 4.45 7.91 1.32
N SER A 126 4.97 8.86 2.10
CA SER A 126 5.80 9.97 1.60
C SER A 126 7.09 9.51 0.93
N ARG A 127 7.73 8.47 1.45
CA ARG A 127 8.95 7.91 0.85
C ARG A 127 8.71 7.32 -0.54
N HIS A 128 7.53 6.77 -0.77
CA HIS A 128 7.15 6.07 -2.01
C HIS A 128 6.02 6.77 -2.78
N ARG A 129 5.76 8.04 -2.46
CA ARG A 129 4.59 8.81 -2.91
C ARG A 129 4.35 8.78 -4.44
N HIS A 130 5.41 8.83 -5.23
CA HIS A 130 5.29 8.85 -6.69
C HIS A 130 4.76 7.51 -7.22
N ILE A 131 5.31 6.42 -6.73
CA ILE A 131 4.91 5.06 -7.13
C ILE A 131 3.50 4.73 -6.63
N LEU A 132 3.19 5.05 -5.36
CA LEU A 132 1.85 4.80 -4.79
C LEU A 132 0.76 5.62 -5.47
N ARG A 133 1.07 6.89 -5.85
CA ARG A 133 0.19 7.69 -6.67
C ARG A 133 -0.04 7.06 -8.04
N LEU A 134 1.03 6.62 -8.71
CA LEU A 134 0.96 5.99 -10.02
C LEU A 134 0.17 4.68 -10.01
N LEU A 135 0.28 3.87 -8.96
CA LEU A 135 -0.54 2.67 -8.80
C LEU A 135 -2.03 3.02 -8.80
N ARG A 136 -2.43 4.00 -8.00
CA ARG A 136 -3.82 4.45 -7.92
C ARG A 136 -4.32 5.00 -9.27
N GLU A 137 -3.50 5.81 -9.93
CA GLU A 137 -3.82 6.38 -11.24
C GLU A 137 -3.92 5.28 -12.31
N ALA A 138 -2.99 4.31 -12.32
CA ALA A 138 -3.02 3.17 -13.22
C ALA A 138 -4.24 2.28 -12.97
N ALA A 139 -4.57 1.96 -11.73
CA ALA A 139 -5.75 1.20 -11.36
C ALA A 139 -7.06 1.86 -11.78
N ALA A 140 -7.13 3.21 -11.73
CA ALA A 140 -8.32 3.97 -12.11
C ALA A 140 -8.46 4.17 -13.63
N ALA A 141 -7.32 4.26 -14.35
CA ALA A 141 -7.29 4.61 -15.78
C ALA A 141 -7.15 3.41 -16.71
N SER A 142 -6.78 2.23 -16.20
CA SER A 142 -6.29 1.17 -17.03
C SER A 142 -7.37 0.16 -17.42
N ALA A 143 -7.23 -0.34 -18.67
CA ALA A 143 -7.84 -1.57 -19.12
C ALA A 143 -7.18 -2.82 -18.49
N ASN A 144 -6.16 -2.66 -17.65
CA ASN A 144 -5.48 -3.76 -16.99
C ASN A 144 -6.16 -4.06 -15.64
N GLU A 145 -7.01 -5.08 -15.65
CA GLU A 145 -7.74 -5.56 -14.48
C GLU A 145 -6.80 -5.97 -13.33
N GLY A 146 -5.57 -6.40 -13.64
CA GLY A 146 -4.59 -6.81 -12.63
C GLY A 146 -4.18 -5.67 -11.70
N PHE A 147 -4.01 -4.43 -12.21
CA PHE A 147 -3.71 -3.28 -11.36
C PHE A 147 -4.89 -2.87 -10.50
N GLN A 148 -6.10 -2.95 -11.04
CA GLN A 148 -7.31 -2.69 -10.26
C GLN A 148 -7.46 -3.71 -9.14
N GLN A 149 -7.27 -5.00 -9.43
CA GLN A 149 -7.35 -6.07 -8.44
C GLN A 149 -6.26 -5.91 -7.36
N LEU A 150 -5.02 -5.61 -7.75
CA LEU A 150 -3.92 -5.36 -6.81
C LEU A 150 -4.25 -4.19 -5.87
N TRP A 151 -4.74 -3.08 -6.43
CA TRP A 151 -5.15 -1.91 -5.65
C TRP A 151 -6.24 -2.27 -4.63
N LEU A 152 -7.31 -2.95 -5.07
CA LEU A 152 -8.41 -3.38 -4.21
C LEU A 152 -7.91 -4.32 -3.11
N GLN A 153 -7.05 -5.28 -3.44
CA GLN A 153 -6.50 -6.23 -2.45
C GLN A 153 -5.68 -5.53 -1.36
N LEU A 154 -4.81 -4.59 -1.74
CA LEU A 154 -4.02 -3.81 -0.77
C LEU A 154 -4.91 -2.97 0.15
N ARG A 155 -5.96 -2.40 -0.42
CA ARG A 155 -6.97 -1.65 0.31
C ARG A 155 -7.74 -2.54 1.28
N ASP A 156 -8.20 -3.69 0.82
CA ASP A 156 -8.94 -4.66 1.64
C ASP A 156 -8.10 -5.17 2.81
N ASP A 157 -6.81 -5.41 2.61
CA ASP A 157 -5.88 -5.80 3.67
C ASP A 157 -5.72 -4.71 4.75
N PHE A 158 -5.68 -3.45 4.34
CA PHE A 158 -5.63 -2.32 5.28
C PHE A 158 -6.93 -2.22 6.09
N ILE A 159 -8.08 -2.27 5.42
CA ILE A 159 -9.41 -2.22 6.05
C ILE A 159 -9.64 -3.40 6.98
N ALA A 160 -9.26 -4.62 6.56
CA ALA A 160 -9.36 -5.80 7.41
C ALA A 160 -8.52 -5.70 8.69
N ARG A 161 -7.34 -5.04 8.66
CA ARG A 161 -6.55 -4.76 9.87
C ARG A 161 -7.25 -3.77 10.79
N THR A 162 -7.78 -2.69 10.23
CA THR A 162 -8.55 -1.69 10.97
C THR A 162 -9.78 -2.31 11.64
N ARG A 163 -10.52 -3.14 10.89
CA ARG A 163 -11.67 -3.88 11.41
C ARG A 163 -11.30 -4.78 12.60
N ARG A 164 -10.23 -5.60 12.46
CA ARG A 164 -9.77 -6.45 13.57
C ARG A 164 -9.34 -5.67 14.81
N TRP A 165 -8.82 -4.47 14.64
CA TRP A 165 -8.53 -3.59 15.76
C TRP A 165 -9.82 -3.09 16.42
N LEU A 166 -10.82 -2.64 15.66
CA LEU A 166 -12.13 -2.23 16.16
C LEU A 166 -12.86 -3.37 16.87
N GLU A 167 -12.83 -4.59 16.32
CA GLU A 167 -13.39 -5.79 16.95
C GLU A 167 -12.80 -6.01 18.35
N LYS A 168 -11.47 -5.88 18.49
CA LYS A 168 -10.81 -6.03 19.79
C LYS A 168 -11.23 -4.95 20.81
N LEU A 169 -11.45 -3.71 20.37
CA LEU A 169 -11.97 -2.65 21.23
C LEU A 169 -13.40 -2.95 21.67
N HIS A 170 -14.23 -3.39 20.74
CA HIS A 170 -15.62 -3.76 21.02
C HIS A 170 -15.70 -4.95 21.98
N ASP A 171 -14.93 -6.02 21.76
CA ASP A 171 -14.89 -7.21 22.60
C ASP A 171 -14.42 -6.90 24.05
N ARG A 172 -13.61 -5.84 24.22
CA ARG A 172 -13.17 -5.36 25.55
C ARG A 172 -14.15 -4.37 26.18
N GLY A 173 -15.24 -4.02 25.47
CA GLY A 173 -16.20 -3.03 25.92
C GLY A 173 -15.64 -1.60 25.97
N GLU A 174 -14.63 -1.29 25.19
CA GLU A 174 -14.01 0.05 25.11
C GLU A 174 -14.73 0.96 24.09
N ILE A 175 -15.50 0.38 23.17
CA ILE A 175 -16.38 1.09 22.24
C ILE A 175 -17.78 0.47 22.24
N GLY A 176 -18.79 1.28 21.91
CA GLY A 176 -20.19 0.86 21.81
C GLY A 176 -20.51 0.13 20.51
N ASP A 177 -21.75 -0.33 20.39
CA ASP A 177 -22.27 -1.01 19.21
C ASP A 177 -22.28 -0.09 17.98
N THR A 178 -21.76 -0.61 16.87
CA THR A 178 -21.75 0.06 15.57
C THR A 178 -21.51 -0.95 14.44
N ASN A 179 -21.73 -0.52 13.21
CA ASN A 179 -21.30 -1.30 12.05
C ASN A 179 -19.77 -1.16 11.87
N LEU A 180 -19.02 -2.12 12.42
CA LEU A 180 -17.54 -2.12 12.40
C LEU A 180 -16.97 -2.20 10.99
N ASP A 181 -17.67 -2.83 10.02
CA ASP A 181 -17.25 -2.88 8.62
C ASP A 181 -17.27 -1.48 8.00
N LEU A 182 -18.39 -0.76 8.14
CA LEU A 182 -18.51 0.60 7.61
C LEU A 182 -17.60 1.60 8.32
N LEU A 183 -17.37 1.43 9.61
CA LEU A 183 -16.44 2.28 10.35
C LEU A 183 -15.02 2.07 9.88
N ALA A 184 -14.57 0.82 9.76
CA ALA A 184 -13.23 0.49 9.24
C ALA A 184 -13.01 1.04 7.82
N GLU A 185 -14.02 0.86 6.96
CA GLU A 185 -14.04 1.38 5.59
C GLU A 185 -13.90 2.90 5.55
N SER A 186 -14.70 3.61 6.36
CA SER A 186 -14.70 5.08 6.42
C SER A 186 -13.35 5.63 6.89
N LEU A 187 -12.78 5.05 7.94
CA LEU A 187 -11.48 5.43 8.49
C LEU A 187 -10.36 5.17 7.47
N GLY A 188 -10.41 4.02 6.78
CA GLY A 188 -9.45 3.66 5.74
C GLY A 188 -9.51 4.62 4.54
N CYS A 189 -10.70 4.88 4.01
CA CYS A 189 -10.92 5.81 2.91
C CYS A 189 -10.39 7.22 3.22
N MET A 190 -10.65 7.70 4.44
CA MET A 190 -10.19 9.01 4.88
C MET A 190 -8.65 9.08 4.91
N THR A 191 -8.00 8.09 5.49
CA THR A 191 -6.52 8.04 5.60
C THR A 191 -5.88 7.96 4.22
N GLU A 192 -6.40 7.11 3.36
CA GLU A 192 -5.93 6.94 1.99
C GLU A 192 -6.09 8.21 1.17
N GLN A 193 -7.25 8.86 1.26
CA GLN A 193 -7.50 10.11 0.54
C GLN A 193 -6.62 11.25 1.03
N MET A 194 -6.39 11.35 2.34
CA MET A 194 -5.46 12.33 2.93
C MET A 194 -4.03 12.10 2.43
N ALA A 195 -3.56 10.86 2.41
CA ALA A 195 -2.24 10.52 1.88
C ALA A 195 -2.12 10.89 0.39
N TYR A 196 -3.10 10.54 -0.41
CA TYR A 196 -3.08 10.83 -1.84
C TYR A 196 -3.05 12.34 -2.11
N VAL A 197 -4.00 13.10 -1.53
CA VAL A 197 -4.16 14.54 -1.83
C VAL A 197 -3.02 15.38 -1.25
N HIS A 198 -2.61 15.11 -0.01
CA HIS A 198 -1.66 15.97 0.69
C HIS A 198 -0.21 15.50 0.61
N VAL A 199 0.04 14.25 0.25
CA VAL A 199 1.39 13.69 0.14
C VAL A 199 1.72 13.23 -1.28
N GLY A 200 0.78 12.55 -1.96
CA GLY A 200 0.96 12.01 -3.32
C GLY A 200 0.96 13.06 -4.41
N LEU A 201 -0.05 13.94 -4.43
CA LEU A 201 -0.26 14.93 -5.50
C LEU A 201 0.70 16.12 -5.51
N PRO A 202 1.17 16.67 -4.37
CA PRO A 202 2.02 17.86 -4.42
C PRO A 202 3.29 17.65 -5.27
N ALA A 203 3.71 18.66 -6.01
CA ALA A 203 4.91 18.61 -6.86
C ALA A 203 6.19 18.33 -6.04
N SER A 204 6.28 18.90 -4.83
CA SER A 204 7.38 18.65 -3.88
C SER A 204 6.92 17.78 -2.72
N THR A 205 7.88 17.03 -2.15
CA THR A 205 7.61 16.25 -0.93
C THR A 205 7.26 17.19 0.23
N PRO A 206 6.13 16.99 0.92
CA PRO A 206 5.79 17.77 2.09
C PRO A 206 6.86 17.68 3.17
N LYS A 207 7.05 18.77 3.93
CA LYS A 207 7.94 18.77 5.08
C LYS A 207 7.45 17.79 6.14
N ARG A 208 8.41 17.29 6.96
CA ARG A 208 8.12 16.34 8.02
C ARG A 208 7.03 16.86 8.97
N GLU A 209 7.14 18.12 9.39
CA GLU A 209 6.21 18.77 10.31
C GLU A 209 4.77 18.74 9.75
N ARG A 210 4.63 18.93 8.43
CA ARG A 210 3.31 18.86 7.77
C ARG A 210 2.75 17.44 7.76
N ILE A 211 3.59 16.44 7.57
CA ILE A 211 3.17 15.03 7.64
C ILE A 211 2.73 14.67 9.06
N ASP A 212 3.46 15.14 10.08
CA ASP A 212 3.14 14.92 11.48
C ASP A 212 1.82 15.63 11.88
N GLU A 213 1.55 16.84 11.38
CA GLU A 213 0.25 17.52 11.54
C GLU A 213 -0.91 16.72 10.95
N LEU A 214 -0.73 16.19 9.74
CA LEU A 214 -1.76 15.35 9.08
C LEU A 214 -2.00 14.05 9.85
N GLY A 215 -0.93 13.40 10.33
CA GLY A 215 -1.02 12.19 11.14
C GLY A 215 -1.76 12.43 12.46
N ARG A 216 -1.48 13.57 13.13
CA ARG A 216 -2.20 13.98 14.34
C ARG A 216 -3.67 14.20 14.05
N ALA A 217 -4.00 14.97 13.00
CA ALA A 217 -5.39 15.25 12.63
C ALA A 217 -6.17 13.96 12.34
N LEU A 218 -5.56 13.03 11.61
CA LEU A 218 -6.16 11.72 11.35
C LEU A 218 -6.38 10.92 12.65
N GLY A 219 -5.37 10.82 13.51
CA GLY A 219 -5.48 10.11 14.78
C GLY A 219 -6.58 10.67 15.66
N GLU A 220 -6.69 12.00 15.76
CA GLU A 220 -7.76 12.67 16.52
C GLU A 220 -9.14 12.41 15.93
N VAL A 221 -9.29 12.39 14.59
CA VAL A 221 -10.59 12.09 13.96
C VAL A 221 -10.95 10.62 14.15
N TRP A 222 -9.99 9.70 14.00
CA TRP A 222 -10.20 8.28 14.27
C TRP A 222 -10.66 8.07 15.71
N PHE A 223 -9.99 8.69 16.68
CA PHE A 223 -10.34 8.58 18.10
C PHE A 223 -11.77 9.08 18.38
N ARG A 224 -12.13 10.24 17.81
CA ARG A 224 -13.49 10.81 17.99
C ARG A 224 -14.59 10.03 17.24
N ALA A 225 -14.23 9.26 16.22
CA ALA A 225 -15.16 8.42 15.49
C ALA A 225 -15.52 7.11 16.22
N LEU A 226 -14.78 6.76 17.27
CA LEU A 226 -15.09 5.59 18.08
C LEU A 226 -16.42 5.81 18.83
N PRO A 227 -17.40 4.90 18.69
CA PRO A 227 -18.68 5.06 19.35
C PRO A 227 -18.53 4.93 20.87
N PRO A 228 -19.14 5.83 21.66
CA PRO A 228 -19.09 5.72 23.10
C PRO A 228 -19.85 4.48 23.60
N VAL A 229 -19.34 3.87 24.67
CA VAL A 229 -20.06 2.81 25.37
C VAL A 229 -21.35 3.38 25.98
N ALA A 230 -22.49 2.74 25.70
CA ALA A 230 -23.75 3.16 26.30
C ALA A 230 -23.65 3.12 27.82
N SER A 231 -23.96 4.22 28.49
CA SER A 231 -24.09 4.25 29.95
C SER A 231 -25.19 3.26 30.35
N PRO A 232 -25.02 2.46 31.43
CA PRO A 232 -26.10 1.64 31.94
C PRO A 232 -27.31 2.55 32.22
N SER A 233 -28.46 2.24 31.61
CA SER A 233 -29.69 2.97 31.89
C SER A 233 -29.98 2.83 33.39
N GLU A 234 -29.92 3.91 34.13
CA GLU A 234 -30.44 3.97 35.51
C GLU A 234 -31.94 3.67 35.43
N HIS A 235 -32.31 2.45 35.82
CA HIS A 235 -33.69 2.03 36.09
C HIS A 235 -34.04 2.23 37.54
#